data_e64cf7cf11645156a9b7c460149ce6a6
#
_entry.id   e64cf7cf11645156a9b7c460149ce6a6
#
_cell.length_a   1.000
_cell.length_b   1.000
_cell.length_c   1.000
_cell.angle_alpha   90.00
_cell.angle_beta   90.00
_cell.angle_gamma   90.00
#
_symmetry.space_group_name_H-M   'P 1'
#
loop_
_entity.id
_entity.type
_entity.pdbx_description
1 polymer ?
#
loop_
_entity_poly.entity_id
_entity_poly.type
_entity_poly.pdbx_seq_one_letter_code
_entity_poly.pdbx_strand_id
1 'polypeptide(L)'
;MTMIVTEDPEVLLQPNCQNAVQYSLKDSSTMVREAAVDLIGKFILHKQALVTQYYKLITDRILDTGVSVRKRVIKILKEICLEFPTYDKIPEISVKMIRRINDEEGIRKLVMDVFQNMWFVFDLLKLV
;
A
#
# COMPACT_ATOMS: atom_id res chain seq x y z
N MET A 1 -15.24 7.43 -11.39
CA MET A 1 -14.42 7.61 -10.19
C MET A 1 -12.97 7.95 -10.51
N THR A 2 -12.32 7.25 -11.43
CA THR A 2 -10.91 7.49 -11.77
C THR A 2 -10.64 8.91 -12.29
N MET A 3 -11.51 9.45 -13.14
CA MET A 3 -11.36 10.81 -13.68
C MET A 3 -11.42 11.87 -12.58
N ILE A 4 -12.33 11.73 -11.63
CA ILE A 4 -12.48 12.68 -10.53
C ILE A 4 -11.24 12.68 -9.64
N VAL A 5 -10.74 11.48 -9.31
CA VAL A 5 -9.54 11.34 -8.48
C VAL A 5 -8.31 11.90 -9.19
N THR A 6 -8.22 11.78 -10.52
CA THR A 6 -7.11 12.33 -11.29
C THR A 6 -7.04 13.86 -11.19
N GLU A 7 -8.19 14.53 -11.16
CA GLU A 7 -8.25 15.99 -11.04
C GLU A 7 -7.98 16.46 -9.60
N ASP A 8 -8.52 15.73 -8.61
CA ASP A 8 -8.41 16.14 -7.21
C ASP A 8 -8.25 14.91 -6.31
N PRO A 9 -7.02 14.56 -5.92
CA PRO A 9 -6.78 13.41 -5.04
C PRO A 9 -7.50 13.51 -3.69
N GLU A 10 -7.86 14.70 -3.23
CA GLU A 10 -8.58 14.86 -1.96
C GLU A 10 -10.00 14.29 -1.99
N VAL A 11 -10.53 14.01 -3.17
CA VAL A 11 -11.80 13.29 -3.30
C VAL A 11 -11.76 11.96 -2.55
N LEU A 12 -10.60 11.33 -2.45
CA LEU A 12 -10.43 10.09 -1.70
C LEU A 12 -10.72 10.25 -0.20
N LEU A 13 -10.68 11.47 0.33
CA LEU A 13 -11.05 11.72 1.73
C LEU A 13 -12.56 11.69 1.96
N GLN A 14 -13.37 11.76 0.91
CA GLN A 14 -14.83 11.77 1.04
C GLN A 14 -15.34 10.37 1.37
N PRO A 15 -16.31 10.25 2.31
CA PRO A 15 -16.85 8.94 2.72
C PRO A 15 -17.44 8.13 1.55
N ASN A 16 -18.08 8.77 0.59
CA ASN A 16 -18.66 8.08 -0.55
C ASN A 16 -17.57 7.42 -1.41
N CYS A 17 -16.46 8.11 -1.61
CA CYS A 17 -15.33 7.57 -2.37
C CYS A 17 -14.68 6.41 -1.63
N GLN A 18 -14.51 6.56 -0.31
CA GLN A 18 -13.94 5.50 0.52
C GLN A 18 -14.80 4.23 0.46
N ASN A 19 -16.12 4.38 0.54
CA ASN A 19 -17.04 3.26 0.48
C ASN A 19 -16.98 2.56 -0.88
N ALA A 20 -16.88 3.31 -1.97
CA ALA A 20 -16.78 2.75 -3.31
C ALA A 20 -15.47 1.96 -3.49
N VAL A 21 -14.36 2.50 -2.98
CA VAL A 21 -13.07 1.81 -3.02
C VAL A 21 -13.11 0.55 -2.18
N GLN A 22 -13.66 0.63 -0.98
CA GLN A 22 -13.79 -0.53 -0.09
C GLN A 22 -14.60 -1.65 -0.74
N TYR A 23 -15.68 -1.30 -1.41
CA TYR A 23 -16.52 -2.25 -2.15
C TYR A 23 -15.71 -2.93 -3.26
N SER A 24 -14.96 -2.16 -4.03
CA SER A 24 -14.13 -2.69 -5.14
C SER A 24 -13.01 -3.59 -4.64
N LEU A 25 -12.45 -3.31 -3.48
CA LEU A 25 -11.40 -4.14 -2.87
C LEU A 25 -11.90 -5.52 -2.43
N LYS A 26 -13.21 -5.69 -2.32
CA LYS A 26 -13.84 -6.96 -1.95
C LYS A 26 -14.50 -7.67 -3.13
N ASP A 27 -14.32 -7.14 -4.34
CA ASP A 27 -14.91 -7.73 -5.54
C ASP A 27 -14.36 -9.15 -5.78
N SER A 28 -15.18 -10.02 -6.36
CA SER A 28 -14.76 -11.37 -6.70
C SER A 28 -13.72 -11.40 -7.80
N SER A 29 -13.69 -10.39 -8.66
CA SER A 29 -12.73 -10.28 -9.76
C SER A 29 -11.39 -9.75 -9.28
N THR A 30 -10.33 -10.51 -9.52
CA THR A 30 -8.96 -10.07 -9.24
C THR A 30 -8.63 -8.77 -9.97
N MET A 31 -9.08 -8.63 -11.22
CA MET A 31 -8.83 -7.42 -12.02
C MET A 31 -9.45 -6.18 -11.39
N VAL A 32 -10.66 -6.31 -10.82
CA VAL A 32 -11.31 -5.19 -10.13
C VAL A 32 -10.53 -4.83 -8.87
N ARG A 33 -10.11 -5.83 -8.09
CA ARG A 33 -9.32 -5.57 -6.89
C ARG A 33 -7.97 -4.93 -7.21
N GLU A 34 -7.30 -5.40 -8.27
CA GLU A 34 -6.06 -4.80 -8.74
C GLU A 34 -6.24 -3.33 -9.11
N ALA A 35 -7.30 -3.03 -9.86
CA ALA A 35 -7.58 -1.67 -10.28
C ALA A 35 -7.84 -0.75 -9.08
N ALA A 36 -8.54 -1.25 -8.06
CA ALA A 36 -8.80 -0.49 -6.84
C ALA A 36 -7.50 -0.21 -6.06
N VAL A 37 -6.63 -1.20 -5.95
CA VAL A 37 -5.32 -1.03 -5.29
C VAL A 37 -4.47 -0.03 -6.06
N ASP A 38 -4.43 -0.12 -7.38
CA ASP A 38 -3.66 0.80 -8.22
C ASP A 38 -4.16 2.24 -8.08
N LEU A 39 -5.47 2.42 -8.04
CA LEU A 39 -6.06 3.74 -7.86
C LEU A 39 -5.63 4.36 -6.55
N ILE A 40 -5.73 3.61 -5.45
CA ILE A 40 -5.28 4.08 -4.14
C ILE A 40 -3.80 4.40 -4.17
N GLY A 41 -2.99 3.46 -4.66
CA GLY A 41 -1.53 3.59 -4.67
C GLY A 41 -1.04 4.79 -5.47
N LYS A 42 -1.79 5.17 -6.50
CA LYS A 42 -1.44 6.31 -7.33
C LYS A 42 -1.61 7.65 -6.61
N PHE A 43 -2.59 7.74 -5.71
CA PHE A 43 -2.95 9.01 -5.09
C PHE A 43 -2.69 9.12 -3.59
N ILE A 44 -2.49 7.99 -2.92
CA ILE A 44 -2.34 7.97 -1.45
C ILE A 44 -1.11 8.74 -0.97
N LEU A 45 -0.06 8.81 -1.80
CA LEU A 45 1.19 9.46 -1.43
C LEU A 45 1.15 10.98 -1.49
N HIS A 46 0.04 11.56 -1.96
CA HIS A 46 -0.11 13.00 -2.00
C HIS A 46 -0.20 13.63 -0.62
N LYS A 47 -0.79 12.91 0.35
CA LYS A 47 -0.97 13.39 1.72
C LYS A 47 -0.94 12.24 2.72
N GLN A 48 -0.30 12.47 3.86
CA GLN A 48 -0.29 11.48 4.94
C GLN A 48 -1.70 11.17 5.46
N ALA A 49 -2.61 12.15 5.40
CA ALA A 49 -4.01 11.95 5.79
C ALA A 49 -4.68 10.85 4.95
N LEU A 50 -4.34 10.76 3.65
CA LEU A 50 -4.85 9.69 2.78
C LEU A 50 -4.27 8.33 3.19
N VAL A 51 -2.98 8.29 3.54
CA VAL A 51 -2.36 7.06 4.03
C VAL A 51 -3.09 6.57 5.27
N THR A 52 -3.31 7.46 6.24
CA THR A 52 -4.00 7.10 7.48
C THR A 52 -5.41 6.57 7.22
N GLN A 53 -6.14 7.22 6.32
CA GLN A 53 -7.53 6.83 6.03
C GLN A 53 -7.63 5.48 5.33
N TYR A 54 -6.71 5.17 4.41
CA TYR A 54 -6.75 3.94 3.62
C TYR A 54 -5.83 2.85 4.16
N TYR A 55 -5.12 3.11 5.25
CA TYR A 55 -4.12 2.19 5.78
C TYR A 55 -4.66 0.77 5.96
N LYS A 56 -5.77 0.63 6.66
CA LYS A 56 -6.32 -0.69 6.95
C LYS A 56 -6.80 -1.39 5.67
N LEU A 57 -7.44 -0.66 4.78
CA LEU A 57 -7.95 -1.22 3.53
C LEU A 57 -6.81 -1.78 2.66
N ILE A 58 -5.69 -1.06 2.61
CA ILE A 58 -4.52 -1.49 1.85
C ILE A 58 -3.83 -2.66 2.53
N THR A 59 -3.56 -2.56 3.83
CA THR A 59 -2.81 -3.61 4.53
C THR A 59 -3.57 -4.93 4.58
N ASP A 60 -4.90 -4.90 4.62
CA ASP A 60 -5.69 -6.12 4.56
C ASP A 60 -5.50 -6.87 3.24
N ARG A 61 -5.19 -6.16 2.15
CA ARG A 61 -4.96 -6.78 0.85
C ARG A 61 -3.59 -7.43 0.70
N ILE A 62 -2.70 -7.32 1.69
CA ILE A 62 -1.44 -8.07 1.68
C ILE A 62 -1.67 -9.59 1.76
N LEU A 63 -2.86 -9.99 2.22
CA LEU A 63 -3.28 -11.40 2.28
C LEU A 63 -4.26 -11.77 1.16
N ASP A 64 -4.40 -10.92 0.15
CA ASP A 64 -5.30 -11.18 -0.97
C ASP A 64 -4.97 -12.50 -1.66
N THR A 65 -5.99 -13.18 -2.18
CA THR A 65 -5.81 -14.45 -2.88
C THR A 65 -5.04 -14.29 -4.19
N GLY A 66 -5.08 -13.09 -4.79
CA GLY A 66 -4.38 -12.80 -6.03
C GLY A 66 -2.92 -12.41 -5.80
N VAL A 67 -1.98 -13.12 -6.41
CA VAL A 67 -0.55 -12.82 -6.31
C VAL A 67 -0.27 -11.39 -6.78
N SER A 68 -0.87 -10.97 -7.88
CA SER A 68 -0.66 -9.63 -8.42
C SER A 68 -1.16 -8.54 -7.50
N VAL A 69 -2.27 -8.78 -6.78
CA VAL A 69 -2.78 -7.83 -5.77
C VAL A 69 -1.78 -7.70 -4.63
N ARG A 70 -1.30 -8.83 -4.10
CA ARG A 70 -0.30 -8.81 -3.01
C ARG A 70 0.97 -8.05 -3.41
N LYS A 71 1.45 -8.27 -4.63
CA LYS A 71 2.64 -7.55 -5.13
C LYS A 71 2.43 -6.04 -5.17
N ARG A 72 1.28 -5.60 -5.63
CA ARG A 72 0.95 -4.17 -5.70
C ARG A 72 0.87 -3.55 -4.32
N VAL A 73 0.27 -4.25 -3.37
CA VAL A 73 0.18 -3.78 -1.98
C VAL A 73 1.57 -3.61 -1.37
N ILE A 74 2.45 -4.58 -1.56
CA ILE A 74 3.82 -4.49 -1.04
C ILE A 74 4.57 -3.30 -1.62
N LYS A 75 4.42 -3.04 -2.92
CA LYS A 75 5.05 -1.88 -3.56
C LYS A 75 4.53 -0.57 -2.99
N ILE A 76 3.22 -0.48 -2.75
CA ILE A 76 2.61 0.71 -2.15
C ILE A 76 3.13 0.92 -0.72
N LEU A 77 3.18 -0.14 0.07
CA LEU A 77 3.67 -0.07 1.44
C LEU A 77 5.14 0.38 1.49
N LYS A 78 5.96 -0.10 0.56
CA LYS A 78 7.34 0.37 0.41
C LYS A 78 7.37 1.88 0.17
N GLU A 79 6.57 2.36 -0.76
CA GLU A 79 6.55 3.78 -1.10
C GLU A 79 6.06 4.64 0.06
N ILE A 80 5.10 4.16 0.85
CA ILE A 80 4.65 4.84 2.06
C ILE A 80 5.82 5.01 3.04
N CYS A 81 6.58 3.96 3.26
CA CYS A 81 7.74 4.01 4.16
C CYS A 81 8.81 5.00 3.69
N LEU A 82 9.04 5.08 2.38
CA LEU A 82 10.04 5.98 1.82
C LEU A 82 9.57 7.44 1.80
N GLU A 83 8.28 7.66 1.51
CA GLU A 83 7.72 9.01 1.40
C GLU A 83 7.43 9.62 2.78
N PHE A 84 7.00 8.82 3.74
CA PHE A 84 6.63 9.26 5.08
C PHE A 84 7.44 8.50 6.13
N PRO A 85 8.76 8.73 6.22
CA PRO A 85 9.64 7.90 7.07
C PRO A 85 9.36 8.03 8.56
N THR A 86 8.62 9.04 8.99
CA THR A 86 8.25 9.23 10.40
C THR A 86 6.84 8.73 10.72
N TYR A 87 6.16 8.12 9.75
CA TYR A 87 4.81 7.59 9.97
C TYR A 87 4.85 6.51 11.04
N ASP A 88 3.96 6.62 12.04
CA ASP A 88 3.98 5.76 13.23
C ASP A 88 3.65 4.29 12.96
N LYS A 89 3.06 3.98 11.81
CA LYS A 89 2.71 2.61 11.43
C LYS A 89 3.82 1.87 10.67
N ILE A 90 4.97 2.50 10.43
CA ILE A 90 6.06 1.85 9.70
C ILE A 90 6.52 0.54 10.35
N PRO A 91 6.68 0.44 11.68
CA PRO A 91 7.03 -0.84 12.29
C PRO A 91 5.99 -1.94 12.02
N GLU A 92 4.71 -1.60 12.08
CA GLU A 92 3.63 -2.54 11.77
C GLU A 92 3.66 -2.97 10.31
N ILE A 93 3.86 -2.02 9.40
CA ILE A 93 4.01 -2.29 7.97
C ILE A 93 5.16 -3.26 7.73
N SER A 94 6.30 -3.01 8.36
CA SER A 94 7.49 -3.84 8.22
C SER A 94 7.24 -5.28 8.66
N VAL A 95 6.54 -5.48 9.78
CA VAL A 95 6.18 -6.81 10.26
C VAL A 95 5.25 -7.52 9.26
N LYS A 96 4.26 -6.80 8.73
CA LYS A 96 3.32 -7.37 7.76
C LYS A 96 4.04 -7.80 6.47
N MET A 97 5.02 -7.02 6.03
CA MET A 97 5.80 -7.35 4.84
C MET A 97 6.74 -8.54 5.08
N ILE A 98 7.46 -8.56 6.22
CA ILE A 98 8.42 -9.64 6.47
C ILE A 98 7.72 -10.99 6.61
N ARG A 99 6.47 -11.02 7.04
CA ARG A 99 5.70 -12.26 7.10
C ARG A 99 5.46 -12.88 5.73
N ARG A 100 5.62 -12.11 4.65
CA ARG A 100 5.48 -12.59 3.28
C ARG A 100 6.76 -13.21 2.72
N ILE A 101 7.81 -13.36 3.54
CA ILE A 101 9.06 -14.01 3.11
C ILE A 101 8.84 -15.47 2.71
N ASN A 102 7.80 -16.11 3.25
CA ASN A 102 7.46 -17.48 2.91
C ASN A 102 6.34 -17.60 1.86
N ASP A 103 6.02 -16.49 1.21
CA ASP A 103 5.03 -16.42 0.15
C ASP A 103 5.60 -16.98 -1.18
N GLU A 104 4.84 -16.86 -2.24
CA GLU A 104 5.25 -17.25 -3.59
C GLU A 104 6.58 -16.55 -3.96
N GLU A 105 7.38 -17.16 -4.84
CA GLU A 105 8.76 -16.72 -5.11
C GLU A 105 8.84 -15.25 -5.54
N GLY A 106 7.95 -14.79 -6.40
CA GLY A 106 7.98 -13.39 -6.85
C GLY A 106 7.71 -12.41 -5.72
N ILE A 107 6.82 -12.78 -4.78
CA ILE A 107 6.54 -11.97 -3.61
C ILE A 107 7.72 -12.00 -2.65
N ARG A 108 8.29 -13.17 -2.41
CA ARG A 108 9.46 -13.31 -1.57
C ARG A 108 10.62 -12.44 -2.05
N LYS A 109 10.91 -12.48 -3.35
CA LYS A 109 11.96 -11.65 -3.95
C LYS A 109 11.67 -10.16 -3.77
N LEU A 110 10.43 -9.76 -3.96
CA LEU A 110 10.01 -8.38 -3.79
C LEU A 110 10.20 -7.91 -2.35
N VAL A 111 9.81 -8.74 -1.38
CA VAL A 111 9.99 -8.42 0.04
C VAL A 111 11.46 -8.29 0.39
N MET A 112 12.29 -9.21 -0.09
CA MET A 112 13.74 -9.15 0.15
C MET A 112 14.33 -7.86 -0.43
N ASP A 113 13.95 -7.49 -1.64
CA ASP A 113 14.40 -6.26 -2.27
C ASP A 113 13.98 -5.02 -1.48
N VAL A 114 12.74 -5.00 -1.01
CA VAL A 114 12.23 -3.90 -0.19
C VAL A 114 13.09 -3.74 1.07
N PHE A 115 13.38 -4.82 1.78
CA PHE A 115 14.15 -4.73 3.02
C PHE A 115 15.61 -4.36 2.79
N GLN A 116 16.21 -4.79 1.67
CA GLN A 116 17.56 -4.33 1.32
C GLN A 116 17.60 -2.81 1.14
N ASN A 117 16.61 -2.25 0.46
CA ASN A 117 16.55 -0.81 0.23
C ASN A 117 16.19 -0.03 1.48
N MET A 118 15.27 -0.55 2.29
CA MET A 118 14.81 0.13 3.51
C MET A 118 15.83 0.08 4.63
N TRP A 119 16.63 -0.98 4.71
CA TRP A 119 17.67 -1.10 5.72
C TRP A 119 18.62 0.09 5.66
N PHE A 120 19.01 0.47 4.45
CA PHE A 120 19.89 1.62 4.24
C PHE A 120 19.25 2.92 4.74
N VAL A 121 17.96 3.12 4.45
CA VAL A 121 17.23 4.31 4.90
C VAL A 121 17.13 4.34 6.42
N PHE A 122 16.82 3.22 7.06
CA PHE A 122 16.72 3.15 8.52
C PHE A 122 18.07 3.41 9.18
N ASP A 123 19.17 2.92 8.63
CA ASP A 123 20.51 3.22 9.15
C ASP A 123 20.82 4.71 9.06
N LEU A 124 20.47 5.36 7.96
CA LEU A 124 20.64 6.81 7.83
C LEU A 124 19.82 7.58 8.86
N LEU A 125 18.58 7.15 9.14
CA LEU A 125 17.73 7.80 10.11
C LEU A 125 18.25 7.66 11.54
N LYS A 126 18.93 6.57 11.85
CA LYS A 126 19.54 6.38 13.18
C LYS A 126 20.71 7.32 13.42
N LEU A 127 21.35 7.80 12.37
CA LEU A 127 22.49 8.72 12.47
C LEU A 127 22.05 10.17 12.69
N VAL A 128 20.78 10.46 12.51
CA VAL A 128 20.22 11.79 12.71
C VAL A 128 19.55 11.87 14.07
#